data_cef38e1e079625d009c1780ee10f0041
#
_entry.id   cef38e1e079625d009c1780ee10f0041
#
_cell.length_a   1.000
_cell.length_b   1.000
_cell.length_c   1.000
_cell.angle_alpha   90.00
_cell.angle_beta   90.00
_cell.angle_gamma   90.00
#
_symmetry.space_group_name_H-M   'P 1'
#
loop_
_entity.id
_entity.type
_entity.pdbx_description
1 polymer ?
#
loop_
_entity_poly.entity_id
_entity_poly.type
_entity_poly.pdbx_seq_one_letter_code
_entity_poly.pdbx_strand_id
1 'polypeptide(L)' 'MALTCPNCGNARNFQVKTMQLHVVQLDDGRVEVAEESRPAVFEVLCDECETALDFEQVEDTLRREVLLTIGAR' A
#
# COMPACT_ATOMS: atom_id res chain seq x y z
N MET A 1 -9.77 16.90 -1.82
CA MET A 1 -10.84 15.90 -1.83
C MET A 1 -10.50 14.73 -0.97
N ALA A 2 -11.47 14.18 -0.29
CA ALA A 2 -11.24 13.07 0.61
C ALA A 2 -11.73 11.75 -0.01
N LEU A 3 -11.09 10.66 0.36
CA LEU A 3 -11.55 9.33 0.01
C LEU A 3 -12.71 8.97 0.94
N THR A 4 -13.78 8.44 0.39
CA THR A 4 -14.96 8.03 1.16
C THR A 4 -15.35 6.62 0.77
N CYS A 5 -15.58 5.77 1.77
CA CYS A 5 -16.05 4.42 1.51
C CYS A 5 -17.47 4.45 0.94
N PRO A 6 -17.71 3.84 -0.23
CA PRO A 6 -19.04 3.86 -0.82
C PRO A 6 -20.05 2.97 -0.09
N ASN A 7 -19.59 2.12 0.81
CA ASN A 7 -20.46 1.20 1.53
C ASN A 7 -20.92 1.75 2.87
N CYS A 8 -20.01 2.30 3.68
CA CYS A 8 -20.36 2.77 5.03
C CYS A 8 -20.16 4.26 5.26
N GLY A 9 -19.60 4.99 4.29
CA GLY A 9 -19.38 6.41 4.40
C GLY A 9 -18.16 6.82 5.21
N ASN A 10 -17.34 5.87 5.64
CA ASN A 10 -16.11 6.17 6.36
C ASN A 10 -15.18 7.03 5.51
N ALA A 11 -14.65 8.09 6.07
CA ALA A 11 -13.75 9.01 5.39
C ALA A 11 -12.50 9.30 6.22
N ARG A 12 -12.22 8.49 7.23
CA ARG A 12 -11.13 8.76 8.18
C ARG A 12 -10.04 7.71 8.19
N ASN A 13 -10.40 6.44 8.25
CA ASN A 13 -9.43 5.37 8.45
C ASN A 13 -9.53 4.34 7.35
N PHE A 14 -8.41 4.09 6.68
CA PHE A 14 -8.33 3.11 5.60
C PHE A 14 -7.10 2.24 5.82
N GLN A 15 -7.20 0.98 5.43
CA GLN A 15 -6.09 0.06 5.46
C GLN A 15 -5.42 0.06 4.10
N VAL A 16 -4.12 0.28 4.08
CA VAL A 16 -3.34 0.23 2.85
C VAL A 16 -2.40 -0.96 2.96
N LYS A 17 -2.65 -1.98 2.16
CA LYS A 17 -1.80 -3.17 2.11
C LYS A 17 -0.69 -2.95 1.10
N THR A 18 0.53 -3.23 1.50
CA THR A 18 1.68 -3.08 0.63
C THR A 18 2.40 -4.41 0.45
N MET A 19 3.09 -4.52 -0.68
CA MET A 19 3.90 -5.69 -1.00
C MET A 19 5.31 -5.21 -1.30
N GLN A 20 6.29 -5.88 -0.73
CA GLN A 20 7.70 -5.57 -0.96
C GLN A 20 8.44 -6.85 -1.35
N LEU A 21 9.29 -6.75 -2.38
CA LEU A 21 10.11 -7.86 -2.83
C LEU A 21 11.51 -7.72 -2.25
N HIS A 22 12.02 -8.85 -1.77
CA HIS A 22 13.39 -8.97 -1.33
C HIS A 22 14.03 -10.10 -2.12
N VAL A 23 15.11 -9.80 -2.82
CA VAL A 23 15.88 -10.85 -3.48
C VAL A 23 17.05 -11.19 -2.58
N VAL A 24 17.10 -12.43 -2.11
CA VAL A 24 18.20 -12.90 -1.27
C VAL A 24 19.09 -13.84 -2.06
N GLN A 25 20.37 -13.73 -1.82
CA GLN A 25 21.36 -14.58 -2.43
C GLN A 25 21.87 -15.56 -1.38
N LEU A 26 21.85 -16.83 -1.73
CA LEU A 26 22.38 -17.90 -0.87
C LEU A 26 23.74 -18.32 -1.40
N ASP A 27 24.76 -18.15 -0.58
CA ASP A 27 26.12 -18.50 -0.97
C ASP A 27 26.79 -19.21 0.19
N ASP A 28 27.02 -20.50 -0.01
CA ASP A 28 27.75 -21.36 0.93
C ASP A 28 27.25 -21.27 2.36
N GLY A 29 25.91 -21.30 2.53
CA GLY A 29 25.28 -21.23 3.83
C GLY A 29 25.07 -19.82 4.34
N ARG A 30 25.46 -18.81 3.60
CA ARG A 30 25.21 -17.41 3.94
C ARG A 30 23.98 -16.90 3.23
N VAL A 31 23.29 -15.99 3.90
CA VAL A 31 22.13 -15.31 3.33
C VAL A 31 22.46 -13.83 3.24
N GLU A 32 22.39 -13.27 2.03
CA GLU A 32 22.64 -11.86 1.80
C GLU A 32 21.49 -11.28 0.99
N VAL A 33 21.13 -10.04 1.30
CA VAL A 33 20.11 -9.34 0.52
C VAL A 33 20.79 -8.73 -0.71
N ALA A 34 20.39 -9.21 -1.88
CA ALA A 34 20.94 -8.73 -3.15
C ALA A 34 20.18 -7.53 -3.67
N GLU A 35 18.86 -7.52 -3.50
CA GLU A 35 18.00 -6.42 -3.95
C GLU A 35 16.81 -6.28 -3.03
N GLU A 36 16.37 -5.02 -2.88
CA GLU A 36 15.11 -4.71 -2.21
C GLU A 36 14.36 -3.70 -3.05
N SER A 37 13.08 -3.96 -3.28
CA SER A 37 12.22 -2.99 -3.93
C SER A 37 11.52 -2.14 -2.87
N ARG A 38 11.05 -0.95 -3.26
CA ARG A 38 10.19 -0.17 -2.39
C ARG A 38 8.83 -0.85 -2.27
N PRO A 39 8.16 -0.72 -1.11
CA PRO A 39 6.80 -1.24 -0.99
C PRO A 39 5.89 -0.67 -2.06
N ALA A 40 5.09 -1.52 -2.67
CA ALA A 40 4.09 -1.11 -3.63
C ALA A 40 2.71 -1.33 -3.03
N VAL A 41 1.77 -0.42 -3.31
CA VAL A 41 0.40 -0.58 -2.82
C VAL A 41 -0.24 -1.75 -3.54
N PHE A 42 -0.75 -2.68 -2.76
CA PHE A 42 -1.39 -3.88 -3.25
C PHE A 42 -2.92 -3.76 -3.19
N GLU A 43 -3.44 -3.23 -2.09
CA GLU A 43 -4.87 -3.13 -1.88
C GLU A 43 -5.18 -2.05 -0.86
N VAL A 44 -6.29 -1.36 -1.05
CA VAL A 44 -6.81 -0.40 -0.09
C VAL A 44 -8.19 -0.85 0.35
N LEU A 45 -8.41 -0.88 1.65
CA LEU A 45 -9.67 -1.32 2.24
C LEU A 45 -10.18 -0.27 3.22
N CYS A 46 -11.48 -0.22 3.37
CA CYS A 46 -12.08 0.57 4.44
C CYS A 46 -11.76 -0.10 5.79
N ASP A 47 -11.28 0.67 6.75
CA ASP A 47 -10.92 0.13 8.06
C ASP A 47 -12.14 -0.26 8.90
N GLU A 48 -13.32 0.24 8.56
CA GLU A 48 -14.53 -0.04 9.33
C GLU A 48 -15.34 -1.23 8.81
N CYS A 49 -15.53 -1.31 7.49
CA CYS A 49 -16.35 -2.38 6.90
C CYS A 49 -15.56 -3.31 5.98
N GLU A 50 -14.26 -3.06 5.82
CA GLU A 50 -13.36 -3.88 5.00
C GLU A 50 -13.74 -3.96 3.52
N THR A 51 -14.52 -3.00 3.04
CA THR A 51 -14.84 -2.92 1.62
C THR A 51 -13.58 -2.55 0.83
N ALA A 52 -13.29 -3.32 -0.21
CA ALA A 52 -12.15 -3.04 -1.08
C ALA A 52 -12.42 -1.79 -1.90
N LEU A 53 -11.41 -0.93 -1.99
CA LEU A 53 -11.49 0.31 -2.73
C LEU A 53 -10.48 0.27 -3.88
N ASP A 54 -10.82 0.94 -4.97
CA ASP A 54 -9.93 1.02 -6.12
C ASP A 54 -8.99 2.22 -5.93
N PHE A 55 -7.74 1.94 -5.60
CA PHE A 55 -6.74 2.98 -5.38
C PHE A 55 -6.48 3.80 -6.65
N GLU A 56 -6.70 3.22 -7.82
CA GLU A 56 -6.54 3.91 -9.09
C GLU A 56 -7.61 5.00 -9.28
N GLN A 57 -8.75 4.87 -8.60
CA GLN A 57 -9.83 5.85 -8.65
C GLN A 57 -9.62 6.99 -7.67
N VAL A 58 -8.64 6.89 -6.79
CA VAL A 58 -8.35 7.94 -5.83
C VAL A 58 -7.71 9.12 -6.56
N GLU A 59 -8.05 10.34 -6.12
CA GLU A 59 -7.48 11.55 -6.69
C GLU A 59 -5.94 11.52 -6.62
N ASP A 60 -5.30 12.00 -7.68
CA ASP A 60 -3.84 11.96 -7.80
C ASP A 60 -3.10 12.57 -6.60
N THR A 61 -3.57 13.71 -6.13
CA THR A 61 -2.92 14.40 -5.01
C THR A 61 -2.96 13.56 -3.74
N LEU A 62 -4.13 13.00 -3.43
CA LEU A 62 -4.30 12.17 -2.25
C LEU A 62 -3.52 10.86 -2.37
N ARG A 63 -3.56 10.25 -3.55
CA ARG A 63 -2.82 9.02 -3.81
C ARG A 63 -1.32 9.23 -3.61
N ARG A 64 -0.81 10.36 -4.12
CA ARG A 64 0.60 10.71 -3.98
C ARG A 64 0.98 10.93 -2.52
N GLU A 65 0.13 11.59 -1.76
CA GLU A 65 0.38 11.82 -0.33
C GLU A 65 0.41 10.52 0.46
N VAL A 66 -0.51 9.60 0.16
CA VAL A 66 -0.52 8.29 0.80
C VAL A 66 0.79 7.55 0.52
N LEU A 67 1.21 7.52 -0.75
CA LEU A 67 2.44 6.83 -1.13
C LEU A 67 3.66 7.43 -0.44
N LEU A 68 3.75 8.75 -0.37
CA LEU A 68 4.86 9.42 0.29
C LEU A 68 4.87 9.15 1.79
N THR A 69 3.70 9.17 2.41
CA THR A 69 3.59 9.00 3.86
C THR A 69 4.01 7.60 4.30
N ILE A 70 3.65 6.57 3.54
CA ILE A 70 3.99 5.18 3.88
C ILE A 70 5.30 4.72 3.23
N GLY A 71 5.94 5.56 2.43
CA GLY A 71 7.20 5.21 1.77
C GLY A 71 7.06 4.20 0.65
N ALA A 72 5.89 4.13 0.00
CA ALA A 72 5.59 3.16 -1.06
C ALA A 72 5.60 3.81 -2.43
N ARG A 73 5.47 2.97 -3.44
CA ARG A 73 5.33 3.39 -4.84
C ARG A 73 3.88 3.34 -5.27
#